data_10852f17742c66913f011a64e9612993
#
_entry.id   10852f17742c66913f011a64e9612993
#
_cell.length_a   1.000
_cell.length_b   1.000
_cell.length_c   1.000
_cell.angle_alpha   90.00
_cell.angle_beta   90.00
_cell.angle_gamma   90.00
#
_symmetry.space_group_name_H-M   'P 1'
#
loop_
_entity.id
_entity.type
_entity.pdbx_description
1 polymer ?
#
loop_
_entity_poly.entity_id
_entity_poly.type
_entity_poly.pdbx_seq_one_letter_code
_entity_poly.pdbx_strand_id
1 'polypeptide(L)'
;MSKTVEHLMSAFAGESQANRKYLAYAKEADKEGKAVIAKLFRAAAEVETIHAHAHLRNAKKIGDTAANLQDAIAGETFEFTKMYPEMIKDVEAEGEKNIAKYMGYVNKVEEVHANLYKKAAEGKLENVDFYICPVCGYTHEGPMTEACPVCGAAASTFYTVG
;
A
#
# COMPACT_ATOMS: atom_id res chain seq x y z
N MET A 1 11.22 1.16 23.60
CA MET A 1 11.43 2.21 22.56
C MET A 1 11.49 3.56 23.32
N SER A 2 12.29 4.55 22.85
CA SER A 2 12.27 5.87 23.51
C SER A 2 11.00 6.64 23.12
N LYS A 3 10.53 7.55 24.00
CA LYS A 3 9.38 8.42 23.68
C LYS A 3 9.57 9.20 22.39
N THR A 4 10.78 9.64 22.09
CA THR A 4 11.10 10.32 20.83
C THR A 4 10.78 9.45 19.62
N VAL A 5 11.19 8.17 19.62
CA VAL A 5 10.89 7.25 18.50
C VAL A 5 9.40 6.95 18.43
N GLU A 6 8.70 6.80 19.56
CA GLU A 6 7.24 6.63 19.59
C GLU A 6 6.53 7.83 18.95
N HIS A 7 6.93 9.05 19.30
CA HIS A 7 6.34 10.27 18.72
C HIS A 7 6.64 10.39 17.20
N LEU A 8 7.87 10.09 16.77
CA LEU A 8 8.21 10.11 15.35
C LEU A 8 7.40 9.08 14.56
N MET A 9 7.20 7.88 15.08
CA MET A 9 6.38 6.86 14.41
C MET A 9 4.89 7.19 14.41
N SER A 10 4.38 7.81 15.48
CA SER A 10 3.01 8.31 15.52
C SER A 10 2.80 9.44 14.51
N ALA A 11 3.74 10.38 14.41
CA ALA A 11 3.71 11.43 13.40
C ALA A 11 3.79 10.85 11.98
N PHE A 12 4.71 9.92 11.72
CA PHE A 12 4.79 9.20 10.43
C PHE A 12 3.44 8.58 10.04
N ALA A 13 2.76 7.92 10.97
CA ALA A 13 1.45 7.33 10.70
C ALA A 13 0.40 8.41 10.36
N GLY A 14 0.38 9.52 11.09
CA GLY A 14 -0.52 10.65 10.83
C GLY A 14 -0.33 11.27 9.46
N GLU A 15 0.92 11.61 9.11
CA GLU A 15 1.24 12.23 7.82
C GLU A 15 1.01 11.28 6.63
N SER A 16 1.30 9.98 6.81
CA SER A 16 1.01 8.96 5.79
C SER A 16 -0.49 8.85 5.51
N GLN A 17 -1.33 8.88 6.55
CA GLN A 17 -2.78 8.89 6.39
C GLN A 17 -3.28 10.18 5.74
N ALA A 18 -2.76 11.34 6.17
CA ALA A 18 -3.12 12.65 5.59
C ALA A 18 -2.80 12.68 4.10
N ASN A 19 -1.60 12.23 3.70
CA ASN A 19 -1.20 12.10 2.29
C ASN A 19 -2.24 11.33 1.47
N ARG A 20 -2.61 10.11 1.88
CA ARG A 20 -3.56 9.28 1.14
C ARG A 20 -4.96 9.89 1.08
N LYS A 21 -5.43 10.51 2.17
CA LYS A 21 -6.71 11.24 2.21
C LYS A 21 -6.71 12.43 1.25
N TYR A 22 -5.66 13.25 1.27
CA TYR A 22 -5.59 14.45 0.41
C TYR A 22 -5.53 14.09 -1.07
N LEU A 23 -4.84 13.02 -1.46
CA LEU A 23 -4.88 12.51 -2.84
C LEU A 23 -6.29 12.05 -3.24
N ALA A 24 -7.03 11.42 -2.35
CA ALA A 24 -8.42 11.03 -2.59
C ALA A 24 -9.34 12.25 -2.68
N TYR A 25 -9.18 13.23 -1.79
CA TYR A 25 -9.94 14.49 -1.81
C TYR A 25 -9.66 15.32 -3.06
N ALA A 26 -8.42 15.32 -3.56
CA ALA A 26 -8.08 15.98 -4.82
C ALA A 26 -8.86 15.39 -6.00
N LYS A 27 -8.96 14.06 -6.08
CA LYS A 27 -9.75 13.38 -7.12
C LYS A 27 -11.23 13.76 -7.07
N GLU A 28 -11.81 13.91 -5.88
CA GLU A 28 -13.20 14.31 -5.73
C GLU A 28 -13.39 15.78 -6.10
N ALA A 29 -12.50 16.66 -5.69
CA ALA A 29 -12.51 18.08 -6.08
C ALA A 29 -12.38 18.26 -7.61
N ASP A 30 -11.59 17.41 -8.30
CA ASP A 30 -11.52 17.41 -9.77
C ASP A 30 -12.88 17.03 -10.40
N LYS A 31 -13.56 16.00 -9.90
CA LYS A 31 -14.89 15.59 -10.37
C LYS A 31 -15.94 16.70 -10.19
N GLU A 32 -15.85 17.44 -9.08
CA GLU A 32 -16.71 18.58 -8.78
C GLU A 32 -16.34 19.86 -9.57
N GLY A 33 -15.29 19.83 -10.41
CA GLY A 33 -14.80 20.99 -11.17
C GLY A 33 -14.05 22.03 -10.31
N LYS A 34 -13.67 21.70 -9.09
CA LYS A 34 -12.98 22.58 -8.14
C LYS A 34 -11.45 22.52 -8.29
N ALA A 35 -10.95 22.85 -9.49
CA ALA A 35 -9.55 22.66 -9.87
C ALA A 35 -8.53 23.29 -8.92
N VAL A 36 -8.81 24.49 -8.36
CA VAL A 36 -7.88 25.15 -7.41
C VAL A 36 -7.79 24.37 -6.09
N ILE A 37 -8.91 23.87 -5.61
CA ILE A 37 -8.97 23.06 -4.38
C ILE A 37 -8.25 21.71 -4.60
N ALA A 38 -8.45 21.08 -5.76
CA ALA A 38 -7.74 19.86 -6.12
C ALA A 38 -6.21 20.06 -6.16
N LYS A 39 -5.75 21.20 -6.69
CA LYS A 39 -4.31 21.57 -6.66
C LYS A 39 -3.80 21.75 -5.24
N LEU A 40 -4.57 22.40 -4.37
CA LEU A 40 -4.20 22.57 -2.95
C LEU A 40 -4.06 21.24 -2.24
N PHE A 41 -5.01 20.32 -2.41
CA PHE A 41 -4.92 18.99 -1.82
C PHE A 41 -3.70 18.19 -2.31
N ARG A 42 -3.38 18.25 -3.61
CA ARG A 42 -2.16 17.62 -4.15
C ARG A 42 -0.89 18.23 -3.58
N ALA A 43 -0.82 19.56 -3.46
CA ALA A 43 0.33 20.22 -2.86
C ALA A 43 0.50 19.86 -1.39
N ALA A 44 -0.58 19.83 -0.62
CA ALA A 44 -0.55 19.37 0.77
C ALA A 44 -0.08 17.90 0.86
N ALA A 45 -0.61 17.00 0.01
CA ALA A 45 -0.19 15.61 -0.02
C ALA A 45 1.32 15.44 -0.27
N GLU A 46 1.91 16.26 -1.14
CA GLU A 46 3.36 16.27 -1.37
C GLU A 46 4.14 16.68 -0.13
N VAL A 47 3.67 17.69 0.59
CA VAL A 47 4.26 18.13 1.86
C VAL A 47 4.21 17.01 2.89
N GLU A 48 3.08 16.29 3.01
CA GLU A 48 2.96 15.16 3.95
C GLU A 48 3.90 14.00 3.58
N THR A 49 4.21 13.80 2.31
CA THR A 49 5.27 12.85 1.90
C THR A 49 6.64 13.25 2.45
N ILE A 50 6.98 14.54 2.38
CA ILE A 50 8.25 15.08 2.92
C ILE A 50 8.33 14.87 4.43
N HIS A 51 7.25 15.21 5.14
CA HIS A 51 7.16 15.04 6.60
C HIS A 51 7.27 13.57 7.02
N ALA A 52 6.49 12.68 6.41
CA ALA A 52 6.51 11.25 6.70
C ALA A 52 7.92 10.65 6.52
N HIS A 53 8.58 10.94 5.39
CA HIS A 53 9.95 10.48 5.16
C HIS A 53 10.96 11.08 6.14
N ALA A 54 10.79 12.33 6.56
CA ALA A 54 11.64 12.95 7.58
C ALA A 54 11.49 12.25 8.93
N HIS A 55 10.26 11.90 9.34
CA HIS A 55 10.00 11.16 10.57
C HIS A 55 10.64 9.76 10.55
N LEU A 56 10.51 9.02 9.44
CA LEU A 56 11.16 7.71 9.27
C LEU A 56 12.69 7.81 9.38
N ARG A 57 13.31 8.78 8.68
CA ARG A 57 14.76 8.99 8.75
C ARG A 57 15.22 9.32 10.17
N ASN A 58 14.54 10.25 10.85
CA ASN A 58 14.87 10.64 12.22
C ASN A 58 14.65 9.52 13.24
N ALA A 59 13.66 8.66 13.00
CA ALA A 59 13.42 7.45 13.79
C ALA A 59 14.44 6.32 13.49
N LYS A 60 15.34 6.52 12.50
CA LYS A 60 16.28 5.51 12.00
C LYS A 60 15.61 4.20 11.57
N LYS A 61 14.44 4.35 10.89
CA LYS A 61 13.65 3.23 10.39
C LYS A 61 13.88 2.93 8.90
N ILE A 62 14.82 3.61 8.28
CA ILE A 62 15.30 3.33 6.92
C ILE A 62 16.71 2.80 7.04
N GLY A 63 16.90 1.53 6.71
CA GLY A 63 18.18 0.85 6.66
C GLY A 63 18.75 0.77 5.25
N ASP A 64 19.69 -0.13 5.04
CA ASP A 64 20.11 -0.54 3.70
C ASP A 64 19.00 -1.38 3.02
N THR A 65 19.17 -1.67 1.74
CA THR A 65 18.17 -2.42 0.97
C THR A 65 17.84 -3.78 1.59
N ALA A 66 18.86 -4.48 2.11
CA ALA A 66 18.64 -5.79 2.72
C ALA A 66 17.79 -5.69 4.00
N ALA A 67 18.09 -4.72 4.87
CA ALA A 67 17.31 -4.47 6.08
C ALA A 67 15.87 -4.02 5.75
N ASN A 68 15.68 -3.14 4.75
CA ASN A 68 14.37 -2.68 4.32
C ASN A 68 13.53 -3.81 3.72
N LEU A 69 14.14 -4.74 2.96
CA LEU A 69 13.44 -5.94 2.46
C LEU A 69 12.96 -6.83 3.61
N GLN A 70 13.77 -7.03 4.65
CA GLN A 70 13.34 -7.81 5.82
C GLN A 70 12.19 -7.15 6.59
N ASP A 71 12.23 -5.82 6.74
CA ASP A 71 11.13 -5.06 7.37
C ASP A 71 9.83 -5.19 6.55
N ALA A 72 9.92 -5.04 5.21
CA ALA A 72 8.78 -5.23 4.32
C ALA A 72 8.22 -6.67 4.40
N ILE A 73 9.07 -7.70 4.33
CA ILE A 73 8.65 -9.11 4.48
C ILE A 73 7.90 -9.31 5.81
N ALA A 74 8.41 -8.73 6.90
CA ALA A 74 7.79 -8.86 8.21
C ALA A 74 6.43 -8.15 8.27
N GLY A 75 6.33 -6.94 7.70
CA GLY A 75 5.10 -6.16 7.61
C GLY A 75 4.02 -6.91 6.84
N GLU A 76 4.27 -7.24 5.58
CA GLU A 76 3.32 -7.95 4.73
C GLU A 76 2.92 -9.32 5.33
N THR A 77 3.88 -10.05 5.93
CA THR A 77 3.60 -11.32 6.59
C THR A 77 2.66 -11.13 7.77
N PHE A 78 2.84 -10.10 8.58
CA PHE A 78 1.92 -9.78 9.68
C PHE A 78 0.53 -9.43 9.13
N GLU A 79 0.46 -8.64 8.06
CA GLU A 79 -0.81 -8.22 7.47
C GLU A 79 -1.63 -9.41 6.98
N PHE A 80 -1.06 -10.30 6.17
CA PHE A 80 -1.84 -11.40 5.61
C PHE A 80 -2.07 -12.57 6.59
N THR A 81 -1.21 -12.74 7.62
CA THR A 81 -1.38 -13.86 8.57
C THR A 81 -2.19 -13.53 9.82
N LYS A 82 -2.26 -12.25 10.20
CA LYS A 82 -2.91 -11.80 11.43
C LYS A 82 -3.88 -10.65 11.22
N MET A 83 -3.42 -9.51 10.74
CA MET A 83 -4.19 -8.28 10.70
C MET A 83 -5.48 -8.43 9.85
N TYR A 84 -5.35 -8.78 8.59
CA TYR A 84 -6.52 -8.95 7.71
C TYR A 84 -7.43 -10.10 8.10
N PRO A 85 -6.94 -11.30 8.47
CA PRO A 85 -7.81 -12.38 8.97
C PRO A 85 -8.67 -11.98 10.18
N GLU A 86 -8.11 -11.24 11.14
CA GLU A 86 -8.87 -10.73 12.29
C GLU A 86 -9.92 -9.70 11.86
N MET A 87 -9.52 -8.70 11.05
CA MET A 87 -10.43 -7.68 10.52
C MET A 87 -11.57 -8.27 9.69
N ILE A 88 -11.28 -9.25 8.82
CA ILE A 88 -12.28 -9.91 7.98
C ILE A 88 -13.33 -10.60 8.86
N LYS A 89 -12.89 -11.32 9.90
CA LYS A 89 -13.79 -12.00 10.84
C LYS A 89 -14.74 -11.00 11.53
N ASP A 90 -14.23 -9.86 11.97
CA ASP A 90 -15.04 -8.84 12.65
C ASP A 90 -16.05 -8.21 11.68
N VAL A 91 -15.61 -7.86 10.47
CA VAL A 91 -16.46 -7.27 9.42
C VAL A 91 -17.56 -8.26 8.96
N GLU A 92 -17.24 -9.56 8.88
CA GLU A 92 -18.24 -10.62 8.60
C GLU A 92 -19.28 -10.72 9.73
N ALA A 93 -18.85 -10.61 10.98
CA ALA A 93 -19.74 -10.63 12.13
C ALA A 93 -20.69 -9.41 12.16
N GLU A 94 -20.28 -8.26 11.62
CA GLU A 94 -21.11 -7.08 11.42
C GLU A 94 -22.04 -7.21 10.18
N GLY A 95 -21.92 -8.26 9.38
CA GLY A 95 -22.76 -8.51 8.20
C GLY A 95 -22.31 -7.80 6.92
N GLU A 96 -21.17 -7.13 6.93
CA GLU A 96 -20.61 -6.31 5.84
C GLU A 96 -19.90 -7.17 4.76
N LYS A 97 -20.63 -8.07 4.13
CA LYS A 97 -20.09 -9.08 3.19
C LYS A 97 -19.25 -8.52 2.05
N ASN A 98 -19.62 -7.36 1.50
CA ASN A 98 -18.88 -6.74 0.39
C ASN A 98 -17.54 -6.19 0.86
N ILE A 99 -17.48 -5.63 2.07
CA ILE A 99 -16.24 -5.12 2.68
C ILE A 99 -15.34 -6.30 3.02
N ALA A 100 -15.88 -7.34 3.65
CA ALA A 100 -15.13 -8.58 3.96
C ALA A 100 -14.55 -9.22 2.69
N LYS A 101 -15.33 -9.30 1.60
CA LYS A 101 -14.85 -9.78 0.29
C LYS A 101 -13.68 -8.94 -0.24
N TYR A 102 -13.78 -7.60 -0.18
CA TYR A 102 -12.69 -6.73 -0.61
C TYR A 102 -11.44 -6.89 0.25
N MET A 103 -11.60 -6.92 1.57
CA MET A 103 -10.49 -7.21 2.50
C MET A 103 -9.85 -8.58 2.23
N GLY A 104 -10.64 -9.58 1.84
CA GLY A 104 -10.14 -10.89 1.41
C GLY A 104 -9.29 -10.82 0.13
N TYR A 105 -9.59 -9.90 -0.79
CA TYR A 105 -8.71 -9.63 -1.94
C TYR A 105 -7.39 -9.00 -1.49
N VAL A 106 -7.46 -7.97 -0.64
CA VAL A 106 -6.25 -7.31 -0.12
C VAL A 106 -5.39 -8.32 0.63
N ASN A 107 -5.97 -9.12 1.52
CA ASN A 107 -5.22 -10.16 2.25
C ASN A 107 -4.41 -11.10 1.33
N LYS A 108 -4.98 -11.50 0.19
CA LYS A 108 -4.26 -12.30 -0.82
C LYS A 108 -3.15 -11.53 -1.52
N VAL A 109 -3.33 -10.23 -1.69
CA VAL A 109 -2.32 -9.36 -2.31
C VAL A 109 -1.13 -9.17 -1.38
N GLU A 110 -1.34 -9.00 -0.07
CA GLU A 110 -0.25 -8.88 0.89
C GLU A 110 0.59 -10.17 0.98
N GLU A 111 -0.03 -11.34 0.81
CA GLU A 111 0.72 -12.59 0.65
C GLU A 111 1.60 -12.59 -0.62
N VAL A 112 1.10 -12.05 -1.74
CA VAL A 112 1.87 -11.89 -2.98
C VAL A 112 3.04 -10.94 -2.76
N HIS A 113 2.81 -9.77 -2.12
CA HIS A 113 3.86 -8.82 -1.80
C HIS A 113 4.95 -9.43 -0.90
N ALA A 114 4.57 -10.15 0.16
CA ALA A 114 5.52 -10.85 1.01
C ALA A 114 6.40 -11.83 0.21
N ASN A 115 5.81 -12.56 -0.75
CA ASN A 115 6.54 -13.51 -1.58
C ASN A 115 7.46 -12.81 -2.59
N LEU A 116 7.04 -11.69 -3.19
CA LEU A 116 7.88 -10.87 -4.07
C LEU A 116 9.08 -10.30 -3.31
N TYR A 117 8.90 -9.77 -2.10
CA TYR A 117 10.00 -9.29 -1.26
C TYR A 117 10.96 -10.41 -0.84
N LYS A 118 10.45 -11.61 -0.53
CA LYS A 118 11.30 -12.79 -0.26
C LYS A 118 12.12 -13.16 -1.50
N LYS A 119 11.48 -13.20 -2.67
CA LYS A 119 12.15 -13.46 -3.96
C LYS A 119 13.26 -12.41 -4.23
N ALA A 120 12.97 -11.13 -3.95
CA ALA A 120 13.96 -10.06 -4.05
C ALA A 120 15.14 -10.24 -3.08
N ALA A 121 14.87 -10.58 -1.82
CA ALA A 121 15.90 -10.82 -0.80
C ALA A 121 16.80 -12.01 -1.15
N GLU A 122 16.29 -12.99 -1.88
CA GLU A 122 17.02 -14.15 -2.38
C GLU A 122 17.78 -13.86 -3.70
N GLY A 123 17.68 -12.65 -4.26
CA GLY A 123 18.28 -12.29 -5.54
C GLY A 123 17.66 -12.97 -6.75
N LYS A 124 16.40 -13.43 -6.63
CA LYS A 124 15.68 -14.18 -7.67
C LYS A 124 14.68 -13.34 -8.45
N LEU A 125 14.59 -12.05 -8.15
CA LEU A 125 13.68 -11.14 -8.84
C LEU A 125 14.19 -10.90 -10.27
N GLU A 126 13.31 -11.01 -11.24
CA GLU A 126 13.66 -10.75 -12.64
C GLU A 126 13.67 -9.24 -12.92
N ASN A 127 14.47 -8.82 -13.90
CA ASN A 127 14.50 -7.43 -14.35
C ASN A 127 13.37 -7.16 -15.34
N VAL A 128 12.15 -7.09 -14.83
CA VAL A 128 10.92 -6.84 -15.60
C VAL A 128 10.09 -5.76 -14.91
N ASP A 129 9.17 -5.15 -15.65
CA ASP A 129 8.21 -4.20 -15.07
C ASP A 129 7.20 -4.93 -14.18
N PHE A 130 6.73 -4.23 -13.15
CA PHE A 130 5.63 -4.70 -12.32
C PHE A 130 4.29 -4.15 -12.82
N TYR A 131 3.34 -5.05 -13.03
CA TYR A 131 1.99 -4.74 -13.47
C TYR A 131 1.02 -4.82 -12.29
N ILE A 132 0.22 -3.77 -12.10
CA ILE A 132 -0.64 -3.60 -10.93
C ILE A 132 -2.10 -3.61 -11.34
N CYS A 133 -2.89 -4.45 -10.67
CA CYS A 133 -4.35 -4.46 -10.81
C CYS A 133 -4.97 -3.21 -10.16
N PRO A 134 -5.70 -2.36 -10.90
CA PRO A 134 -6.28 -1.14 -10.33
C PRO A 134 -7.45 -1.39 -9.37
N VAL A 135 -7.93 -2.64 -9.28
CA VAL A 135 -9.08 -3.02 -8.45
C VAL A 135 -8.65 -3.53 -7.08
N CYS A 136 -7.69 -4.47 -7.03
CA CYS A 136 -7.29 -5.11 -5.77
C CYS A 136 -5.82 -4.86 -5.37
N GLY A 137 -5.01 -4.27 -6.25
CA GLY A 137 -3.58 -4.07 -6.00
C GLY A 137 -2.70 -5.27 -6.32
N TYR A 138 -3.25 -6.40 -6.84
CA TYR A 138 -2.43 -7.56 -7.23
C TYR A 138 -1.27 -7.13 -8.12
N THR A 139 -0.07 -7.53 -7.75
CA THR A 139 1.18 -7.18 -8.40
C THR A 139 1.76 -8.40 -9.13
N HIS A 140 2.07 -8.24 -10.41
CA HIS A 140 2.61 -9.29 -11.28
C HIS A 140 3.93 -8.87 -11.92
N GLU A 141 4.90 -9.80 -11.98
CA GLU A 141 6.17 -9.61 -12.71
C GLU A 141 5.92 -9.80 -14.22
N GLY A 142 6.14 -8.77 -15.00
CA GLY A 142 5.87 -8.76 -16.44
C GLY A 142 4.39 -8.55 -16.80
N PRO A 143 4.07 -8.49 -18.11
CA PRO A 143 2.73 -8.16 -18.58
C PRO A 143 1.70 -9.24 -18.27
N MET A 144 0.50 -8.81 -17.86
CA MET A 144 -0.64 -9.71 -17.66
C MET A 144 -1.28 -10.08 -19.00
N THR A 145 -1.50 -11.38 -19.21
CA THR A 145 -2.21 -11.93 -20.39
C THR A 145 -3.59 -12.47 -20.04
N GLU A 146 -3.84 -12.74 -18.76
CA GLU A 146 -5.09 -13.30 -18.25
C GLU A 146 -5.76 -12.35 -17.25
N ALA A 147 -6.99 -12.65 -16.89
CA ALA A 147 -7.70 -11.90 -15.84
C ALA A 147 -6.98 -12.00 -14.50
N CYS A 148 -7.12 -10.97 -13.67
CA CYS A 148 -6.54 -10.93 -12.33
C CYS A 148 -6.93 -12.18 -11.52
N PRO A 149 -5.96 -12.96 -11.02
CA PRO A 149 -6.25 -14.21 -10.29
C PRO A 149 -6.92 -13.96 -8.94
N VAL A 150 -6.87 -12.73 -8.43
CA VAL A 150 -7.45 -12.36 -7.13
C VAL A 150 -8.89 -11.86 -7.28
N CYS A 151 -9.13 -10.89 -8.16
CA CYS A 151 -10.43 -10.21 -8.24
C CYS A 151 -11.16 -10.39 -9.58
N GLY A 152 -10.52 -10.98 -10.61
CA GLY A 152 -11.11 -11.20 -11.92
C GLY A 152 -11.09 -9.98 -12.87
N ALA A 153 -10.42 -8.88 -12.52
CA ALA A 153 -10.28 -7.72 -13.40
C ALA A 153 -9.56 -8.11 -14.71
N ALA A 154 -9.96 -7.50 -15.83
CA ALA A 154 -9.37 -7.81 -17.14
C ALA A 154 -7.88 -7.44 -17.20
N ALA A 155 -7.06 -8.26 -17.87
CA ALA A 155 -5.62 -8.02 -18.06
C ALA A 155 -5.34 -6.60 -18.62
N SER A 156 -6.16 -6.13 -19.54
CA SER A 156 -6.02 -4.81 -20.18
C SER A 156 -6.17 -3.61 -19.24
N THR A 157 -6.62 -3.83 -18.00
CA THR A 157 -6.76 -2.76 -16.99
C THR A 157 -5.50 -2.55 -16.17
N PHE A 158 -4.56 -3.49 -16.20
CA PHE A 158 -3.32 -3.39 -15.45
C PHE A 158 -2.44 -2.24 -15.96
N TYR A 159 -1.71 -1.63 -15.05
CA TYR A 159 -0.78 -0.54 -15.37
C TYR A 159 0.57 -0.77 -14.69
N THR A 160 1.62 -0.14 -15.21
CA THR A 160 2.97 -0.17 -14.63
C THR A 160 3.23 1.05 -13.77
N VAL A 161 4.14 0.90 -12.78
CA VAL A 161 4.74 2.00 -12.03
C VAL A 161 6.25 1.98 -12.26
N GLY A 162 6.84 3.11 -12.57
CA GLY A 162 8.26 3.28 -12.82
C GLY A 162 8.61 4.72 -13.02
#